data_01828e7c6e66d27aafdc10e1fc120a5b
#
_entry.id   01828e7c6e66d27aafdc10e1fc120a5b
#
_cell.length_a   1.000
_cell.length_b   1.000
_cell.length_c   1.000
_cell.angle_alpha   90.00
_cell.angle_beta   90.00
_cell.angle_gamma   90.00
#
_symmetry.space_group_name_H-M   'P 1'
#
loop_
_entity.id
_entity.type
_entity.pdbx_description
1 polymer ?
#
loop_
_entity_poly.entity_id
_entity_poly.type
_entity_poly.pdbx_seq_one_letter_code
_entity_poly.pdbx_strand_id
1 'polypeptide(L)'
;MRVASDLRSMEIRRIGIIMNGVTGRMGTNQHLIRSIKAIRDQGGIKIGSDLTIMPDPILTGRNATKLAALAERTGIKRYTTDLDAALADPNDEVFFDASGTLQRAGFIERAVKAGKAIYCEKPTAVETSEALRLAKLCEAAGVKNGVVQDKLWLNGLRKFKMMRDQGFFGRILSVRGEFGYWVFTGEDQDQPIQRPSWNYRKEDGGGIIIDMLCHWQYVISQLFGPIQSLSCTGATHIPQRVDEQGKTYKCTTDDSCYATFALENGIICQFNSSWTVRVRRDDLLTMQVDGTHGSAIVGLRKCWVQSLGTTPRPIWNPDIEQPIDFFAGWQEVPDTTTYDNAFKIQWEEFLKHVVLDTPFPYTLREGAKGVQLAELGLQSWAERRWLDVPELE
;
A
#
# COMPACT_ATOMS: atom_id res chain seq x y z
N MET A 1 11.55 32.38 -46.00
CA MET A 1 11.58 30.99 -45.59
C MET A 1 10.58 30.81 -44.46
N ARG A 2 9.43 30.19 -44.72
CA ARG A 2 8.46 29.81 -43.66
C ARG A 2 8.96 28.50 -43.07
N VAL A 3 9.35 28.53 -41.82
CA VAL A 3 9.57 27.32 -41.03
C VAL A 3 8.18 26.72 -40.80
N ALA A 4 7.87 25.64 -41.51
CA ALA A 4 6.72 24.82 -41.21
C ALA A 4 7.00 24.18 -39.84
N SER A 5 6.29 24.62 -38.81
CA SER A 5 6.21 23.91 -37.53
C SER A 5 5.44 22.63 -37.81
N ASP A 6 6.14 21.50 -37.89
CA ASP A 6 5.55 20.17 -37.80
C ASP A 6 4.85 20.06 -36.44
N LEU A 7 3.57 20.41 -36.40
CA LEU A 7 2.66 20.05 -35.32
C LEU A 7 2.45 18.52 -35.40
N ARG A 8 3.38 17.75 -34.84
CA ARG A 8 3.14 16.32 -34.60
C ARG A 8 1.90 16.23 -33.76
N SER A 9 0.86 15.58 -34.27
CA SER A 9 -0.36 15.30 -33.51
C SER A 9 0.01 14.40 -32.35
N MET A 10 -0.36 14.79 -31.13
CA MET A 10 -0.17 14.00 -29.92
C MET A 10 -0.83 12.63 -30.09
N GLU A 11 -0.05 11.55 -30.03
CA GLU A 11 -0.54 10.19 -30.13
C GLU A 11 -1.28 9.82 -28.85
N ILE A 12 -2.47 9.21 -28.97
CA ILE A 12 -3.23 8.67 -27.84
C ILE A 12 -3.16 7.15 -27.88
N ARG A 13 -2.35 6.56 -27.00
CA ARG A 13 -2.29 5.11 -26.77
C ARG A 13 -3.37 4.72 -25.77
N ARG A 14 -4.47 4.12 -26.25
CA ARG A 14 -5.48 3.53 -25.36
C ARG A 14 -4.98 2.19 -24.83
N ILE A 15 -5.21 1.93 -23.53
CA ILE A 15 -4.87 0.68 -22.87
C ILE A 15 -6.10 0.12 -22.16
N GLY A 16 -6.56 -1.05 -22.60
CA GLY A 16 -7.70 -1.75 -22.00
C GLY A 16 -7.32 -2.36 -20.66
N ILE A 17 -8.17 -2.17 -19.65
CA ILE A 17 -7.95 -2.65 -18.29
C ILE A 17 -9.17 -3.40 -17.79
N ILE A 18 -9.02 -4.70 -17.57
CA ILE A 18 -10.05 -5.53 -16.93
C ILE A 18 -9.98 -5.27 -15.43
N MET A 19 -11.00 -4.61 -14.87
CA MET A 19 -11.03 -4.24 -13.46
C MET A 19 -11.95 -5.20 -12.68
N ASN A 20 -11.35 -6.23 -12.06
CA ASN A 20 -12.06 -7.23 -11.26
C ASN A 20 -12.20 -6.81 -9.78
N GLY A 21 -13.34 -7.12 -9.16
CA GLY A 21 -13.59 -6.79 -7.75
C GLY A 21 -13.91 -5.32 -7.48
N VAL A 22 -14.20 -4.53 -8.52
CA VAL A 22 -14.42 -3.07 -8.41
C VAL A 22 -15.73 -2.67 -7.74
N THR A 23 -16.64 -3.59 -7.46
CA THR A 23 -17.85 -3.31 -6.66
C THR A 23 -17.59 -3.31 -5.16
N GLY A 24 -16.40 -3.73 -4.71
CA GLY A 24 -15.92 -3.61 -3.34
C GLY A 24 -15.37 -2.22 -3.02
N ARG A 25 -15.32 -1.86 -1.72
CA ARG A 25 -14.93 -0.51 -1.26
C ARG A 25 -13.58 -0.04 -1.81
N MET A 26 -12.53 -0.87 -1.75
CA MET A 26 -11.20 -0.52 -2.27
C MET A 26 -11.22 -0.40 -3.79
N GLY A 27 -11.73 -1.42 -4.47
CA GLY A 27 -11.84 -1.42 -5.92
C GLY A 27 -12.62 -0.23 -6.46
N THR A 28 -13.77 0.10 -5.86
CA THR A 28 -14.58 1.26 -6.27
C THR A 28 -13.87 2.58 -5.98
N ASN A 29 -13.49 2.81 -4.72
CA ASN A 29 -13.10 4.15 -4.29
C ASN A 29 -11.65 4.49 -4.64
N GLN A 30 -10.71 3.57 -4.40
CA GLN A 30 -9.29 3.86 -4.62
C GLN A 30 -8.89 3.60 -6.07
N HIS A 31 -9.21 2.41 -6.61
CA HIS A 31 -8.71 2.02 -7.92
C HIS A 31 -9.54 2.58 -9.08
N LEU A 32 -10.88 2.50 -9.01
CA LEU A 32 -11.70 2.99 -10.11
C LEU A 32 -11.85 4.51 -10.05
N ILE A 33 -12.42 5.07 -8.97
CA ILE A 33 -12.79 6.49 -8.94
C ILE A 33 -11.57 7.39 -8.78
N ARG A 34 -10.75 7.14 -7.73
CA ARG A 34 -9.62 8.02 -7.38
C ARG A 34 -8.36 7.78 -8.20
N SER A 35 -8.33 6.69 -9.00
CA SER A 35 -7.20 6.38 -9.88
C SER A 35 -7.61 6.38 -11.33
N ILE A 36 -8.17 5.30 -11.86
CA ILE A 36 -8.41 5.14 -13.30
C ILE A 36 -9.33 6.22 -13.87
N LYS A 37 -10.47 6.51 -13.18
CA LYS A 37 -11.35 7.60 -13.60
C LYS A 37 -10.65 8.96 -13.51
N ALA A 38 -9.94 9.24 -12.42
CA ALA A 38 -9.20 10.49 -12.26
C ALA A 38 -8.12 10.68 -13.34
N ILE A 39 -7.39 9.61 -13.73
CA ILE A 39 -6.45 9.64 -14.86
C ILE A 39 -7.18 9.95 -16.17
N ARG A 40 -8.35 9.38 -16.40
CA ARG A 40 -9.16 9.69 -17.59
C ARG A 40 -9.66 11.14 -17.60
N ASP A 41 -10.16 11.61 -16.45
CA ASP A 41 -10.70 12.98 -16.31
C ASP A 41 -9.63 14.06 -16.50
N GLN A 42 -8.38 13.80 -16.12
CA GLN A 42 -7.25 14.72 -16.38
C GLN A 42 -6.75 14.69 -17.84
N GLY A 43 -7.32 13.83 -18.68
CA GLY A 43 -6.93 13.69 -20.10
C GLY A 43 -5.82 12.66 -20.35
N GLY A 44 -5.63 11.68 -19.43
CA GLY A 44 -4.63 10.62 -19.56
C GLY A 44 -3.29 10.95 -18.90
N ILE A 45 -2.32 10.04 -19.05
CA ILE A 45 -0.94 10.20 -18.57
C ILE A 45 -0.12 10.75 -19.72
N LYS A 46 0.34 11.99 -19.59
CA LYS A 46 1.16 12.65 -20.62
C LYS A 46 2.62 12.21 -20.53
N ILE A 47 3.18 11.78 -21.64
CA ILE A 47 4.57 11.37 -21.80
C ILE A 47 5.23 12.34 -22.79
N GLY A 48 5.93 13.33 -22.25
CA GLY A 48 6.47 14.42 -23.06
C GLY A 48 5.39 15.18 -23.84
N SER A 49 5.70 15.60 -25.06
CA SER A 49 4.79 16.33 -25.97
C SER A 49 4.00 15.42 -26.91
N ASP A 50 4.42 14.17 -27.09
CA ASP A 50 4.08 13.36 -28.25
C ASP A 50 3.14 12.19 -27.95
N LEU A 51 3.06 11.73 -26.70
CA LEU A 51 2.28 10.54 -26.31
C LEU A 51 1.41 10.80 -25.08
N THR A 52 0.18 10.31 -25.13
CA THR A 52 -0.72 10.22 -23.97
C THR A 52 -1.20 8.77 -23.79
N ILE A 53 -0.99 8.21 -22.62
CA ILE A 53 -1.55 6.90 -22.25
C ILE A 53 -2.94 7.14 -21.67
N MET A 54 -3.97 6.55 -22.30
CA MET A 54 -5.36 6.70 -21.92
C MET A 54 -5.94 5.36 -21.45
N PRO A 55 -6.22 5.18 -20.15
CA PRO A 55 -6.87 3.97 -19.64
C PRO A 55 -8.28 3.78 -20.21
N ASP A 56 -8.61 2.56 -20.63
CA ASP A 56 -9.95 2.18 -21.09
C ASP A 56 -10.48 0.99 -20.27
N PRO A 57 -11.09 1.24 -19.09
CA PRO A 57 -11.50 0.18 -18.18
C PRO A 57 -12.76 -0.54 -18.65
N ILE A 58 -12.78 -1.87 -18.44
CA ILE A 58 -13.98 -2.71 -18.39
C ILE A 58 -14.20 -3.20 -16.95
N LEU A 59 -15.38 -2.93 -16.39
CA LEU A 59 -15.73 -3.31 -15.02
C LEU A 59 -16.20 -4.77 -15.02
N THR A 60 -15.57 -5.61 -14.17
CA THR A 60 -15.94 -7.01 -14.06
C THR A 60 -16.34 -7.40 -12.63
N GLY A 61 -17.25 -8.34 -12.51
CA GLY A 61 -17.74 -8.83 -11.21
C GLY A 61 -18.97 -9.73 -11.36
N ARG A 62 -19.43 -10.31 -10.26
CA ARG A 62 -20.50 -11.32 -10.26
C ARG A 62 -21.91 -10.74 -10.30
N ASN A 63 -22.10 -9.48 -9.99
CA ASN A 63 -23.42 -8.86 -9.84
C ASN A 63 -23.66 -7.80 -10.92
N ALA A 64 -24.44 -8.14 -11.94
CA ALA A 64 -24.76 -7.28 -13.08
C ALA A 64 -25.40 -5.95 -12.66
N THR A 65 -26.32 -5.95 -11.69
CA THR A 65 -27.00 -4.74 -11.22
C THR A 65 -26.01 -3.76 -10.55
N LYS A 66 -25.12 -4.27 -9.69
CA LYS A 66 -24.08 -3.43 -9.06
C LYS A 66 -23.08 -2.89 -10.09
N LEU A 67 -22.73 -3.67 -11.10
CA LEU A 67 -21.86 -3.23 -12.19
C LEU A 67 -22.51 -2.13 -13.02
N ALA A 68 -23.76 -2.30 -13.42
CA ALA A 68 -24.53 -1.31 -14.18
C ALA A 68 -24.63 0.03 -13.42
N ALA A 69 -25.01 -0.02 -12.14
CA ALA A 69 -25.07 1.18 -11.29
C ALA A 69 -23.71 1.86 -11.12
N LEU A 70 -22.61 1.08 -11.01
CA LEU A 70 -21.26 1.61 -10.92
C LEU A 70 -20.83 2.24 -12.26
N ALA A 71 -21.13 1.60 -13.36
CA ALA A 71 -20.87 2.09 -14.72
C ALA A 71 -21.56 3.44 -14.96
N GLU A 72 -22.85 3.54 -14.65
CA GLU A 72 -23.63 4.77 -14.73
C GLU A 72 -23.01 5.89 -13.86
N ARG A 73 -22.75 5.60 -12.59
CA ARG A 73 -22.17 6.58 -11.61
C ARG A 73 -20.81 7.10 -12.05
N THR A 74 -20.01 6.28 -12.70
CA THR A 74 -18.62 6.62 -13.09
C THR A 74 -18.48 7.09 -14.53
N GLY A 75 -19.51 6.91 -15.35
CA GLY A 75 -19.45 7.19 -16.78
C GLY A 75 -18.63 6.15 -17.58
N ILE A 76 -18.28 5.01 -16.97
CA ILE A 76 -17.60 3.91 -17.64
C ILE A 76 -18.64 3.06 -18.38
N LYS A 77 -18.50 2.95 -19.69
CA LYS A 77 -19.52 2.28 -20.52
C LYS A 77 -19.37 0.76 -20.58
N ARG A 78 -18.14 0.26 -20.37
CA ARG A 78 -17.80 -1.15 -20.53
C ARG A 78 -17.94 -1.88 -19.20
N TYR A 79 -18.80 -2.88 -19.13
CA TYR A 79 -18.92 -3.78 -17.98
C TYR A 79 -19.46 -5.14 -18.39
N THR A 80 -19.09 -6.20 -17.67
CA THR A 80 -19.55 -7.56 -17.92
C THR A 80 -19.48 -8.43 -16.67
N THR A 81 -20.31 -9.45 -16.60
CA THR A 81 -20.18 -10.54 -15.63
C THR A 81 -19.40 -11.73 -16.18
N ASP A 82 -19.08 -11.72 -17.47
CA ASP A 82 -18.29 -12.74 -18.15
C ASP A 82 -16.81 -12.32 -18.17
N LEU A 83 -16.07 -12.84 -17.21
CA LEU A 83 -14.63 -12.55 -17.09
C LEU A 83 -13.84 -13.24 -18.22
N ASP A 84 -14.26 -14.42 -18.69
CA ASP A 84 -13.53 -15.15 -19.73
C ASP A 84 -13.64 -14.41 -21.07
N ALA A 85 -14.80 -13.86 -21.39
CA ALA A 85 -14.96 -13.00 -22.56
C ALA A 85 -14.08 -11.75 -22.48
N ALA A 86 -13.98 -11.10 -21.30
CA ALA A 86 -13.09 -9.96 -21.11
C ALA A 86 -11.61 -10.36 -21.23
N LEU A 87 -11.20 -11.50 -20.68
CA LEU A 87 -9.84 -12.00 -20.80
C LEU A 87 -9.46 -12.39 -22.24
N ALA A 88 -10.41 -12.81 -23.05
CA ALA A 88 -10.20 -13.18 -24.45
C ALA A 88 -10.04 -11.96 -25.38
N ASP A 89 -10.47 -10.76 -24.98
CA ASP A 89 -10.33 -9.56 -25.81
C ASP A 89 -8.85 -9.10 -25.84
N PRO A 90 -8.21 -9.09 -27.03
CA PRO A 90 -6.81 -8.67 -27.15
C PRO A 90 -6.58 -7.17 -26.87
N ASN A 91 -7.65 -6.34 -26.92
CA ASN A 91 -7.54 -4.91 -26.61
C ASN A 91 -7.49 -4.63 -25.11
N ASP A 92 -7.88 -5.59 -24.26
CA ASP A 92 -7.79 -5.51 -22.81
C ASP A 92 -6.45 -6.12 -22.36
N GLU A 93 -5.43 -5.30 -22.22
CA GLU A 93 -4.04 -5.71 -22.02
C GLU A 93 -3.66 -5.93 -20.55
N VAL A 94 -4.39 -5.28 -19.63
CA VAL A 94 -4.11 -5.31 -18.20
C VAL A 94 -5.28 -5.98 -17.47
N PHE A 95 -4.96 -6.90 -16.57
CA PHE A 95 -5.89 -7.45 -15.59
C PHE A 95 -5.56 -6.90 -14.21
N PHE A 96 -6.53 -6.23 -13.60
CA PHE A 96 -6.47 -5.75 -12.23
C PHE A 96 -7.40 -6.52 -11.31
N ASP A 97 -6.90 -6.96 -10.13
CA ASP A 97 -7.72 -7.64 -9.14
C ASP A 97 -7.75 -6.94 -7.78
N ALA A 98 -8.97 -6.55 -7.34
CA ALA A 98 -9.28 -6.09 -5.99
C ALA A 98 -10.36 -6.97 -5.32
N SER A 99 -10.47 -8.22 -5.70
CA SER A 99 -11.35 -9.21 -5.08
C SER A 99 -10.81 -9.71 -3.74
N GLY A 100 -11.55 -10.59 -3.07
CA GLY A 100 -11.07 -11.24 -1.84
C GLY A 100 -9.83 -12.09 -2.07
N THR A 101 -8.90 -12.07 -1.13
CA THR A 101 -7.59 -12.73 -1.24
C THR A 101 -7.69 -14.22 -1.57
N LEU A 102 -8.66 -14.93 -0.97
CA LEU A 102 -8.89 -16.36 -1.24
C LEU A 102 -9.19 -16.72 -2.71
N GLN A 103 -9.73 -15.77 -3.50
CA GLN A 103 -10.10 -15.99 -4.89
C GLN A 103 -9.05 -15.48 -5.87
N ARG A 104 -8.13 -14.63 -5.41
CA ARG A 104 -7.18 -13.88 -6.23
C ARG A 104 -6.29 -14.78 -7.06
N ALA A 105 -5.74 -15.85 -6.46
CA ALA A 105 -4.84 -16.77 -7.15
C ALA A 105 -5.46 -17.32 -8.43
N GLY A 106 -6.69 -17.84 -8.38
CA GLY A 106 -7.37 -18.37 -9.55
C GLY A 106 -7.67 -17.32 -10.63
N PHE A 107 -7.92 -16.07 -10.26
CA PHE A 107 -8.09 -15.00 -11.24
C PHE A 107 -6.77 -14.61 -11.91
N ILE A 108 -5.68 -14.51 -11.14
CA ILE A 108 -4.34 -14.21 -11.69
C ILE A 108 -3.91 -15.30 -12.66
N GLU A 109 -4.07 -16.59 -12.33
CA GLU A 109 -3.73 -17.70 -13.21
C GLU A 109 -4.44 -17.63 -14.57
N ARG A 110 -5.76 -17.33 -14.56
CA ARG A 110 -6.54 -17.17 -15.78
C ARG A 110 -6.04 -15.99 -16.61
N ALA A 111 -5.73 -14.88 -15.96
CA ALA A 111 -5.24 -13.69 -16.64
C ALA A 111 -3.82 -13.88 -17.22
N VAL A 112 -2.92 -14.55 -16.49
CA VAL A 112 -1.59 -14.92 -17.00
C VAL A 112 -1.70 -15.86 -18.21
N LYS A 113 -2.58 -16.87 -18.14
CA LYS A 113 -2.85 -17.78 -19.27
C LYS A 113 -3.38 -17.03 -20.50
N ALA A 114 -4.12 -15.94 -20.30
CA ALA A 114 -4.60 -15.06 -21.36
C ALA A 114 -3.56 -14.00 -21.80
N GLY A 115 -2.32 -14.05 -21.29
CA GLY A 115 -1.23 -13.14 -21.65
C GLY A 115 -1.39 -11.70 -21.15
N LYS A 116 -2.23 -11.47 -20.12
CA LYS A 116 -2.48 -10.13 -19.58
C LYS A 116 -1.37 -9.70 -18.63
N ALA A 117 -1.01 -8.41 -18.66
CA ALA A 117 -0.23 -7.80 -17.58
C ALA A 117 -1.05 -7.81 -16.29
N ILE A 118 -0.43 -8.16 -15.16
CA ILE A 118 -1.13 -8.36 -13.87
C ILE A 118 -0.87 -7.19 -12.94
N TYR A 119 -1.93 -6.63 -12.36
CA TYR A 119 -1.84 -5.70 -11.25
C TYR A 119 -2.87 -6.08 -10.18
N CYS A 120 -2.49 -6.18 -8.92
CA CYS A 120 -3.44 -6.61 -7.90
C CYS A 120 -3.25 -5.94 -6.55
N GLU A 121 -4.33 -5.97 -5.75
CA GLU A 121 -4.29 -5.60 -4.34
C GLU A 121 -3.44 -6.55 -3.52
N LYS A 122 -2.91 -6.02 -2.41
CA LYS A 122 -2.27 -6.81 -1.36
C LYS A 122 -3.34 -7.42 -0.41
N PRO A 123 -3.02 -8.51 0.28
CA PRO A 123 -1.93 -9.44 0.04
C PRO A 123 -2.14 -10.21 -1.28
N THR A 124 -1.06 -10.61 -1.93
CA THR A 124 -1.14 -11.27 -3.25
C THR A 124 -1.74 -12.67 -3.18
N ALA A 125 -1.58 -13.35 -2.05
CA ALA A 125 -2.21 -14.62 -1.70
C ALA A 125 -2.37 -14.72 -0.18
N VAL A 126 -2.94 -15.83 0.30
CA VAL A 126 -3.10 -16.12 1.73
C VAL A 126 -1.78 -16.63 2.34
N GLU A 127 -1.05 -17.44 1.58
CA GLU A 127 0.18 -18.11 2.00
C GLU A 127 1.37 -17.69 1.13
N THR A 128 2.57 -17.67 1.72
CA THR A 128 3.82 -17.31 1.03
C THR A 128 4.10 -18.21 -0.17
N SER A 129 3.90 -19.52 -0.01
CA SER A 129 4.10 -20.50 -1.07
C SER A 129 3.25 -20.22 -2.31
N GLU A 130 1.98 -19.88 -2.11
CA GLU A 130 1.07 -19.51 -3.18
C GLU A 130 1.43 -18.16 -3.81
N ALA A 131 1.75 -17.15 -2.98
CA ALA A 131 2.18 -15.85 -3.45
C ALA A 131 3.44 -15.94 -4.33
N LEU A 132 4.43 -16.75 -3.90
CA LEU A 132 5.65 -17.00 -4.65
C LEU A 132 5.36 -17.76 -5.95
N ARG A 133 4.49 -18.77 -5.90
CA ARG A 133 4.06 -19.52 -7.09
C ARG A 133 3.44 -18.60 -8.15
N LEU A 134 2.59 -17.64 -7.74
CA LEU A 134 2.00 -16.65 -8.66
C LEU A 134 3.07 -15.73 -9.25
N ALA A 135 4.04 -15.29 -8.46
CA ALA A 135 5.15 -14.49 -8.96
C ALA A 135 5.96 -15.26 -10.01
N LYS A 136 6.37 -16.51 -9.73
CA LYS A 136 7.08 -17.40 -10.66
C LYS A 136 6.25 -17.68 -11.93
N LEU A 137 4.94 -17.82 -11.81
CA LEU A 137 4.04 -18.00 -12.95
C LEU A 137 4.07 -16.78 -13.89
N CYS A 138 4.02 -15.58 -13.35
CA CYS A 138 4.14 -14.35 -14.16
C CYS A 138 5.52 -14.23 -14.81
N GLU A 139 6.59 -14.52 -14.07
CA GLU A 139 7.96 -14.50 -14.54
C GLU A 139 8.17 -15.51 -15.69
N ALA A 140 7.71 -16.75 -15.53
CA ALA A 140 7.81 -17.81 -16.54
C ALA A 140 7.00 -17.49 -17.80
N ALA A 141 5.86 -16.82 -17.67
CA ALA A 141 5.03 -16.37 -18.79
C ALA A 141 5.55 -15.09 -19.45
N GLY A 142 6.54 -14.42 -18.87
CA GLY A 142 7.07 -13.15 -19.35
C GLY A 142 6.05 -11.99 -19.31
N VAL A 143 5.00 -12.09 -18.47
CA VAL A 143 4.00 -11.03 -18.36
C VAL A 143 4.42 -9.99 -17.33
N LYS A 144 4.20 -8.73 -17.65
CA LYS A 144 4.42 -7.62 -16.71
C LYS A 144 3.50 -7.77 -15.50
N ASN A 145 4.04 -7.54 -14.31
CA ASN A 145 3.25 -7.75 -13.11
C ASN A 145 3.58 -6.74 -12.02
N GLY A 146 2.60 -6.49 -11.14
CA GLY A 146 2.73 -5.56 -10.04
C GLY A 146 1.72 -5.79 -8.94
N VAL A 147 2.09 -5.33 -7.74
CA VAL A 147 1.24 -5.32 -6.56
C VAL A 147 1.10 -3.90 -6.02
N VAL A 148 -0.04 -3.63 -5.41
CA VAL A 148 -0.30 -2.34 -4.76
C VAL A 148 0.61 -2.16 -3.54
N GLN A 149 1.40 -1.08 -3.56
CA GLN A 149 2.29 -0.63 -2.48
C GLN A 149 2.10 0.88 -2.23
N ASP A 150 0.84 1.27 -2.04
CA ASP A 150 0.39 2.66 -1.99
C ASP A 150 1.10 3.54 -0.96
N LYS A 151 1.57 2.97 0.17
CA LYS A 151 2.21 3.76 1.24
C LYS A 151 3.48 4.47 0.76
N LEU A 152 4.23 3.90 -0.17
CA LEU A 152 5.43 4.53 -0.72
C LEU A 152 5.14 5.86 -1.44
N TRP A 153 3.90 6.05 -1.88
CA TRP A 153 3.44 7.23 -2.62
C TRP A 153 2.73 8.26 -1.74
N LEU A 154 2.62 8.02 -0.43
CA LEU A 154 2.12 9.02 0.51
C LEU A 154 3.07 10.23 0.56
N ASN A 155 2.50 11.41 0.65
CA ASN A 155 3.24 12.67 0.56
C ASN A 155 4.38 12.77 1.57
N GLY A 156 4.12 12.40 2.83
CA GLY A 156 5.15 12.42 3.87
C GLY A 156 6.30 11.48 3.56
N LEU A 157 6.01 10.25 3.06
CA LEU A 157 7.03 9.29 2.71
C LEU A 157 7.83 9.72 1.48
N ARG A 158 7.20 10.36 0.50
CA ARG A 158 7.90 10.93 -0.67
C ARG A 158 8.86 12.06 -0.28
N LYS A 159 8.44 12.94 0.63
CA LYS A 159 9.30 13.99 1.20
C LYS A 159 10.49 13.40 1.95
N PHE A 160 10.23 12.40 2.79
CA PHE A 160 11.29 11.66 3.49
C PHE A 160 12.27 11.03 2.50
N LYS A 161 11.77 10.32 1.49
CA LYS A 161 12.60 9.70 0.46
C LYS A 161 13.49 10.72 -0.24
N MET A 162 12.95 11.88 -0.60
CA MET A 162 13.72 12.98 -1.20
C MET A 162 14.87 13.43 -0.30
N MET A 163 14.61 13.65 0.99
CA MET A 163 15.64 14.06 1.96
C MET A 163 16.70 12.97 2.18
N ARG A 164 16.28 11.70 2.24
CA ARG A 164 17.17 10.55 2.34
C ARG A 164 18.11 10.45 1.13
N ASP A 165 17.55 10.53 -0.06
CA ASP A 165 18.31 10.39 -1.32
C ASP A 165 19.32 11.54 -1.52
N GLN A 166 19.10 12.68 -0.84
CA GLN A 166 20.05 13.80 -0.76
C GLN A 166 21.09 13.66 0.36
N GLY A 167 21.07 12.56 1.13
CA GLY A 167 22.02 12.29 2.19
C GLY A 167 21.80 13.06 3.49
N PHE A 168 20.64 13.73 3.67
CA PHE A 168 20.36 14.59 4.84
C PHE A 168 20.58 13.90 6.18
N PHE A 169 20.25 12.61 6.29
CA PHE A 169 20.29 11.87 7.56
C PHE A 169 21.65 11.30 7.91
N GLY A 170 22.60 11.29 6.96
CA GLY A 170 23.85 10.51 7.12
C GLY A 170 23.53 9.01 7.20
N ARG A 171 24.18 8.29 8.14
CA ARG A 171 23.82 6.89 8.39
C ARG A 171 22.56 6.83 9.26
N ILE A 172 21.50 6.20 8.78
CA ILE A 172 20.29 5.95 9.56
C ILE A 172 20.59 4.90 10.62
N LEU A 173 20.08 5.13 11.83
CA LEU A 173 20.35 4.34 13.02
C LEU A 173 19.14 3.51 13.43
N SER A 174 17.98 4.15 13.49
CA SER A 174 16.73 3.51 13.92
C SER A 174 15.51 4.16 13.31
N VAL A 175 14.43 3.39 13.25
CA VAL A 175 13.11 3.82 12.80
C VAL A 175 12.05 3.36 13.81
N ARG A 176 11.16 4.27 14.21
CA ARG A 176 10.02 3.97 15.08
C ARG A 176 8.74 4.40 14.38
N GLY A 177 7.85 3.46 14.12
CA GLY A 177 6.58 3.71 13.44
C GLY A 177 5.39 3.38 14.33
N GLU A 178 4.38 4.24 14.28
CA GLU A 178 3.08 3.99 14.87
C GLU A 178 1.99 4.22 13.85
N PHE A 179 1.14 3.21 13.68
CA PHE A 179 -0.08 3.28 12.89
C PHE A 179 -1.26 2.83 13.73
N GLY A 180 -2.36 3.57 13.65
CA GLY A 180 -3.59 3.08 14.23
C GLY A 180 -4.52 4.17 14.70
N TYR A 181 -5.69 3.74 15.14
CA TYR A 181 -6.76 4.56 15.65
C TYR A 181 -7.77 3.71 16.42
N TRP A 182 -8.66 4.35 17.15
CA TRP A 182 -9.75 3.67 17.82
C TRP A 182 -10.82 3.26 16.80
N VAL A 183 -11.05 1.97 16.65
CA VAL A 183 -12.11 1.44 15.79
C VAL A 183 -13.32 1.07 16.67
N PHE A 184 -14.42 1.79 16.46
CA PHE A 184 -15.66 1.55 17.19
C PHE A 184 -16.19 0.13 16.97
N THR A 185 -16.66 -0.49 18.07
CA THR A 185 -17.07 -1.90 18.11
C THR A 185 -18.50 -2.11 17.65
N GLY A 186 -19.33 -1.06 17.66
CA GLY A 186 -20.76 -1.12 17.38
C GLY A 186 -21.64 -1.48 18.57
N GLU A 187 -21.08 -1.55 19.78
CA GLU A 187 -21.85 -1.79 21.01
C GLU A 187 -22.75 -0.60 21.40
N ASP A 188 -22.32 0.60 21.06
CA ASP A 188 -23.09 1.82 21.23
C ASP A 188 -23.85 2.14 19.93
N GLN A 189 -25.18 2.33 20.02
CA GLN A 189 -26.02 2.64 18.85
C GLN A 189 -25.64 3.95 18.17
N ASP A 190 -25.13 4.94 18.95
CA ASP A 190 -24.64 6.20 18.43
C ASP A 190 -23.26 6.09 17.77
N GLN A 191 -22.58 4.96 17.93
CA GLN A 191 -21.26 4.67 17.42
C GLN A 191 -21.23 3.33 16.66
N PRO A 192 -21.78 3.27 15.45
CA PRO A 192 -21.90 2.02 14.70
C PRO A 192 -20.52 1.45 14.36
N ILE A 193 -20.51 0.20 13.97
CA ILE A 193 -19.29 -0.49 13.54
C ILE A 193 -18.56 0.32 12.47
N GLN A 194 -17.26 0.46 12.64
CA GLN A 194 -16.45 1.26 11.73
C GLN A 194 -15.71 0.41 10.67
N ARG A 195 -15.40 -0.85 11.00
CA ARG A 195 -14.78 -1.81 10.09
C ARG A 195 -15.64 -3.07 9.96
N PRO A 196 -15.70 -3.67 8.78
CA PRO A 196 -16.42 -4.94 8.59
C PRO A 196 -15.90 -6.06 9.50
N SER A 197 -16.80 -6.92 9.94
CA SER A 197 -16.52 -8.00 10.91
C SER A 197 -15.46 -8.99 10.46
N TRP A 198 -15.30 -9.21 9.16
CA TRP A 198 -14.25 -10.10 8.61
C TRP A 198 -12.83 -9.70 9.02
N ASN A 199 -12.58 -8.40 9.28
CA ASN A 199 -11.26 -7.94 9.74
C ASN A 199 -10.82 -8.56 11.08
N TYR A 200 -11.76 -9.08 11.86
CA TYR A 200 -11.54 -9.65 13.19
C TYR A 200 -11.79 -11.16 13.26
N ARG A 201 -11.91 -11.80 12.08
CA ARG A 201 -12.11 -13.26 11.94
C ARG A 201 -10.92 -13.86 11.20
N LYS A 202 -10.25 -14.82 11.85
CA LYS A 202 -9.10 -15.52 11.28
C LYS A 202 -9.48 -16.31 10.03
N GLU A 203 -10.64 -16.95 10.05
CA GLU A 203 -11.20 -17.74 8.95
C GLU A 203 -11.49 -16.93 7.69
N ASP A 204 -11.69 -15.61 7.85
CA ASP A 204 -11.92 -14.67 6.74
C ASP A 204 -10.64 -13.96 6.28
N GLY A 205 -9.47 -14.34 6.84
CA GLY A 205 -8.17 -13.71 6.54
C GLY A 205 -7.99 -12.36 7.23
N GLY A 206 -8.70 -12.11 8.34
CA GLY A 206 -8.56 -10.90 9.15
C GLY A 206 -7.30 -10.91 10.02
N GLY A 207 -7.09 -9.79 10.73
CA GLY A 207 -5.98 -9.55 11.63
C GLY A 207 -5.10 -8.40 11.21
N ILE A 208 -4.67 -7.58 12.18
CA ILE A 208 -3.84 -6.42 11.88
C ILE A 208 -2.40 -6.82 11.53
N ILE A 209 -1.91 -7.96 12.02
CA ILE A 209 -0.60 -8.50 11.64
C ILE A 209 -0.58 -8.74 10.13
N ILE A 210 -1.56 -9.47 9.59
CA ILE A 210 -1.66 -9.74 8.15
C ILE A 210 -1.85 -8.44 7.37
N ASP A 211 -2.72 -7.54 7.83
CA ASP A 211 -3.01 -6.28 7.14
C ASP A 211 -1.79 -5.37 7.09
N MET A 212 -1.07 -5.21 8.21
CA MET A 212 -0.04 -4.18 8.34
C MET A 212 1.38 -4.66 8.07
N LEU A 213 1.76 -5.91 8.39
CA LEU A 213 3.12 -6.36 8.09
C LEU A 213 3.38 -6.45 6.59
N CYS A 214 2.37 -6.74 5.77
CA CYS A 214 2.48 -6.59 4.30
C CYS A 214 2.85 -5.16 3.88
N HIS A 215 2.34 -4.14 4.58
CA HIS A 215 2.70 -2.74 4.31
C HIS A 215 4.09 -2.39 4.84
N TRP A 216 4.41 -2.81 6.06
CA TRP A 216 5.72 -2.50 6.65
C TRP A 216 6.86 -3.18 5.92
N GLN A 217 6.63 -4.37 5.37
CA GLN A 217 7.63 -5.04 4.56
C GLN A 217 8.16 -4.13 3.46
N TYR A 218 7.29 -3.63 2.56
CA TYR A 218 7.77 -2.82 1.45
C TYR A 218 8.20 -1.40 1.86
N VAL A 219 7.57 -0.81 2.89
CA VAL A 219 8.00 0.50 3.41
C VAL A 219 9.42 0.40 3.97
N ILE A 220 9.69 -0.61 4.81
CA ILE A 220 11.00 -0.82 5.41
C ILE A 220 12.02 -1.18 4.33
N SER A 221 11.75 -2.18 3.50
CA SER A 221 12.71 -2.68 2.50
C SER A 221 13.07 -1.62 1.46
N GLN A 222 12.11 -0.82 0.99
CA GLN A 222 12.35 0.21 -0.03
C GLN A 222 12.99 1.49 0.54
N LEU A 223 12.74 1.79 1.80
CA LEU A 223 13.25 3.04 2.40
C LEU A 223 14.51 2.83 3.24
N PHE A 224 14.75 1.66 3.81
CA PHE A 224 15.82 1.46 4.79
C PHE A 224 16.71 0.25 4.48
N GLY A 225 16.25 -0.71 3.71
CA GLY A 225 17.01 -1.92 3.33
C GLY A 225 16.33 -3.22 3.73
N PRO A 226 16.88 -4.37 3.29
CA PRO A 226 16.29 -5.68 3.52
C PRO A 226 16.14 -6.02 4.99
N ILE A 227 15.02 -6.64 5.34
CA ILE A 227 14.74 -7.15 6.69
C ILE A 227 15.42 -8.50 6.84
N GLN A 228 16.33 -8.63 7.81
CA GLN A 228 17.04 -9.86 8.12
C GLN A 228 16.27 -10.75 9.10
N SER A 229 15.67 -10.14 10.13
CA SER A 229 14.92 -10.88 11.15
C SER A 229 13.85 -10.02 11.80
N LEU A 230 12.85 -10.67 12.42
CA LEU A 230 11.79 -9.98 13.14
C LEU A 230 11.42 -10.69 14.45
N SER A 231 10.89 -9.87 15.37
CA SER A 231 10.12 -10.32 16.54
C SER A 231 8.77 -9.61 16.52
N CYS A 232 7.69 -10.36 16.67
CA CYS A 232 6.33 -9.84 16.66
C CYS A 232 5.53 -10.35 17.84
N THR A 233 4.70 -9.47 18.41
CA THR A 233 3.69 -9.85 19.42
C THR A 233 2.34 -9.29 18.95
N GLY A 234 1.35 -10.16 18.83
CA GLY A 234 -0.04 -9.78 18.59
C GLY A 234 -0.85 -9.69 19.87
N ALA A 235 -1.98 -9.02 19.80
CA ALA A 235 -2.97 -9.00 20.86
C ALA A 235 -4.39 -8.85 20.31
N THR A 236 -5.38 -9.43 21.02
CA THR A 236 -6.80 -9.15 20.82
C THR A 236 -7.30 -8.40 22.05
N HIS A 237 -7.12 -7.07 22.05
CA HIS A 237 -7.48 -6.25 23.20
C HIS A 237 -8.98 -6.13 23.40
N ILE A 238 -9.75 -6.18 22.30
CA ILE A 238 -11.22 -6.16 22.33
C ILE A 238 -11.73 -7.48 21.78
N PRO A 239 -12.01 -8.45 22.67
CA PRO A 239 -12.35 -9.82 22.26
C PRO A 239 -13.77 -10.00 21.74
N GLN A 240 -14.64 -8.99 21.91
CA GLN A 240 -16.03 -9.02 21.43
C GLN A 240 -16.35 -7.76 20.63
N ARG A 241 -17.06 -7.93 19.53
CA ARG A 241 -17.54 -6.84 18.67
C ARG A 241 -18.91 -7.17 18.12
N VAL A 242 -19.56 -6.20 17.49
CA VAL A 242 -20.86 -6.36 16.84
C VAL A 242 -20.63 -6.46 15.32
N ASP A 243 -21.37 -7.33 14.64
CA ASP A 243 -21.30 -7.48 13.18
C ASP A 243 -22.28 -6.55 12.46
N GLU A 244 -22.33 -6.66 11.13
CA GLU A 244 -23.16 -5.83 10.25
C GLU A 244 -24.67 -6.05 10.46
N GLN A 245 -25.06 -7.11 11.15
CA GLN A 245 -26.45 -7.44 11.52
C GLN A 245 -26.79 -7.04 12.96
N GLY A 246 -25.84 -6.40 13.66
CA GLY A 246 -26.05 -6.01 15.07
C GLY A 246 -25.87 -7.16 16.05
N LYS A 247 -25.28 -8.28 15.64
CA LYS A 247 -25.04 -9.45 16.51
C LYS A 247 -23.63 -9.41 17.08
N THR A 248 -23.53 -9.59 18.39
CA THR A 248 -22.24 -9.75 19.09
C THR A 248 -21.55 -11.04 18.66
N TYR A 249 -20.25 -10.96 18.37
CA TYR A 249 -19.39 -12.10 18.05
C TYR A 249 -18.03 -11.99 18.74
N LYS A 250 -17.37 -13.14 18.91
CA LYS A 250 -16.01 -13.22 19.45
C LYS A 250 -15.00 -13.03 18.33
N CYS A 251 -14.05 -12.11 18.52
CA CYS A 251 -12.92 -11.96 17.63
C CYS A 251 -11.99 -13.17 17.70
N THR A 252 -11.55 -13.67 16.55
CA THR A 252 -10.69 -14.87 16.45
C THR A 252 -9.27 -14.53 15.99
N THR A 253 -8.98 -13.24 15.77
CA THR A 253 -7.65 -12.76 15.36
C THR A 253 -7.26 -11.47 16.10
N ASP A 254 -6.05 -11.00 15.85
CA ASP A 254 -5.42 -9.84 16.48
C ASP A 254 -6.03 -8.50 16.01
N ASP A 255 -6.08 -7.54 16.94
CA ASP A 255 -6.42 -6.14 16.68
C ASP A 255 -5.26 -5.18 16.98
N SER A 256 -4.15 -5.71 17.47
CA SER A 256 -2.92 -4.98 17.76
C SER A 256 -1.70 -5.84 17.44
N CYS A 257 -0.67 -5.17 16.89
CA CYS A 257 0.60 -5.76 16.47
C CYS A 257 1.75 -4.87 16.95
N TYR A 258 2.73 -5.48 17.60
CA TYR A 258 3.96 -4.87 18.09
C TYR A 258 5.14 -5.63 17.48
N ALA A 259 5.86 -5.01 16.55
CA ALA A 259 6.91 -5.70 15.80
C ALA A 259 8.24 -4.93 15.82
N THR A 260 9.34 -5.67 15.96
CA THR A 260 10.70 -5.16 15.81
C THR A 260 11.40 -5.92 14.70
N PHE A 261 12.11 -5.20 13.85
CA PHE A 261 12.84 -5.73 12.69
C PHE A 261 14.30 -5.34 12.79
N ALA A 262 15.21 -6.29 12.59
CA ALA A 262 16.62 -6.02 12.37
C ALA A 262 16.91 -6.10 10.86
N LEU A 263 17.60 -5.08 10.34
CA LEU A 263 17.96 -4.99 8.93
C LEU A 263 19.41 -5.43 8.73
N GLU A 264 19.74 -5.90 7.53
CA GLU A 264 21.10 -6.33 7.17
C GLU A 264 22.16 -5.27 7.39
N ASN A 265 21.81 -4.00 7.22
CA ASN A 265 22.71 -2.85 7.42
C ASN A 265 22.79 -2.35 8.87
N GLY A 266 22.22 -3.10 9.81
CA GLY A 266 22.25 -2.80 11.25
C GLY A 266 21.21 -1.78 11.73
N ILE A 267 20.30 -1.30 10.88
CA ILE A 267 19.18 -0.45 11.28
C ILE A 267 18.18 -1.30 12.07
N ILE A 268 17.68 -0.77 13.18
CA ILE A 268 16.59 -1.37 13.94
C ILE A 268 15.31 -0.58 13.67
N CYS A 269 14.26 -1.30 13.22
CA CYS A 269 12.94 -0.74 13.01
C CYS A 269 11.97 -1.31 14.03
N GLN A 270 11.13 -0.47 14.63
CA GLN A 270 10.04 -0.88 15.51
C GLN A 270 8.74 -0.27 15.02
N PHE A 271 7.76 -1.10 14.73
CA PHE A 271 6.46 -0.65 14.24
C PHE A 271 5.32 -1.24 15.06
N ASN A 272 4.50 -0.35 15.62
CA ASN A 272 3.26 -0.71 16.30
C ASN A 272 2.08 -0.38 15.38
N SER A 273 1.13 -1.30 15.33
CA SER A 273 -0.11 -1.11 14.58
C SER A 273 -1.30 -1.54 15.43
N SER A 274 -2.32 -0.70 15.58
CA SER A 274 -3.44 -1.03 16.46
C SER A 274 -4.75 -0.37 16.02
N TRP A 275 -5.83 -1.14 16.13
CA TRP A 275 -7.21 -0.66 15.99
C TRP A 275 -7.86 -0.30 17.34
N THR A 276 -7.05 -0.24 18.42
CA THR A 276 -7.53 -0.01 19.79
C THR A 276 -6.80 1.11 20.51
N VAL A 277 -6.17 2.04 19.76
CA VAL A 277 -5.44 3.18 20.31
C VAL A 277 -6.12 4.51 20.00
N ARG A 278 -6.06 5.45 20.94
CA ARG A 278 -6.49 6.83 20.71
C ARG A 278 -5.31 7.64 20.21
N VAL A 279 -5.56 8.43 19.18
CA VAL A 279 -4.52 9.22 18.51
C VAL A 279 -4.32 10.54 19.23
N ARG A 280 -3.06 10.85 19.63
CA ARG A 280 -2.60 12.17 20.03
C ARG A 280 -1.30 12.49 19.31
N ARG A 281 -1.37 12.53 18.02
CA ARG A 281 -0.33 12.90 17.08
C ARG A 281 -0.99 13.51 15.85
N ASP A 282 -0.25 14.10 14.96
CA ASP A 282 -0.79 14.84 13.80
C ASP A 282 -1.57 13.96 12.82
N ASP A 283 -1.33 12.64 12.81
CA ASP A 283 -1.89 11.76 11.78
C ASP A 283 -2.08 10.33 12.30
N LEU A 284 -2.77 9.48 11.52
CA LEU A 284 -2.94 8.04 11.81
C LEU A 284 -1.64 7.25 11.72
N LEU A 285 -0.69 7.73 10.92
CA LEU A 285 0.67 7.22 10.82
C LEU A 285 1.64 8.29 11.32
N THR A 286 2.58 7.88 12.17
CA THR A 286 3.81 8.62 12.42
C THR A 286 4.99 7.66 12.34
N MET A 287 6.08 8.10 11.73
CA MET A 287 7.33 7.37 11.65
C MET A 287 8.46 8.33 12.00
N GLN A 288 9.18 8.05 13.08
CA GLN A 288 10.38 8.78 13.43
C GLN A 288 11.60 8.02 12.92
N VAL A 289 12.46 8.72 12.22
CA VAL A 289 13.73 8.21 11.68
C VAL A 289 14.86 9.01 12.29
N ASP A 290 15.82 8.32 12.91
CA ASP A 290 16.99 8.94 13.53
C ASP A 290 18.26 8.54 12.77
N GLY A 291 19.05 9.52 12.37
CA GLY A 291 20.32 9.36 11.67
C GLY A 291 21.46 10.14 12.32
N THR A 292 22.68 9.92 11.86
CA THR A 292 23.89 10.58 12.44
C THR A 292 23.96 12.08 12.16
N HIS A 293 23.30 12.58 11.12
CA HIS A 293 23.34 13.98 10.71
C HIS A 293 21.98 14.69 10.77
N GLY A 294 20.91 13.94 11.02
CA GLY A 294 19.58 14.50 11.15
C GLY A 294 18.54 13.43 11.41
N SER A 295 17.33 13.88 11.75
CA SER A 295 16.17 13.05 12.05
C SER A 295 14.96 13.53 11.27
N ALA A 296 13.94 12.66 11.12
CA ALA A 296 12.66 13.01 10.54
C ALA A 296 11.49 12.50 11.37
N ILE A 297 10.37 13.23 11.32
CA ILE A 297 9.03 12.77 11.70
C ILE A 297 8.18 12.75 10.42
N VAL A 298 7.68 11.58 10.07
CA VAL A 298 6.98 11.34 8.81
C VAL A 298 5.54 10.90 9.10
N GLY A 299 4.57 11.65 8.61
CA GLY A 299 3.15 11.26 8.60
C GLY A 299 2.65 10.90 7.21
N LEU A 300 1.33 10.79 7.04
CA LEU A 300 0.72 10.52 5.74
C LEU A 300 0.98 11.64 4.73
N ARG A 301 1.03 12.90 5.19
CA ARG A 301 1.14 14.10 4.35
C ARG A 301 2.39 14.92 4.62
N LYS A 302 2.78 15.05 5.89
CA LYS A 302 3.86 15.92 6.36
C LYS A 302 5.13 15.12 6.62
N CYS A 303 6.26 15.81 6.46
CA CYS A 303 7.57 15.36 6.91
C CYS A 303 8.25 16.52 7.59
N TRP A 304 8.64 16.35 8.83
CA TRP A 304 9.44 17.30 9.61
C TRP A 304 10.84 16.76 9.73
N VAL A 305 11.83 17.65 9.64
CA VAL A 305 13.24 17.28 9.76
C VAL A 305 13.96 18.17 10.76
N GLN A 306 14.95 17.60 11.46
CA GLN A 306 15.86 18.31 12.32
C GLN A 306 17.29 17.94 11.95
N SER A 307 18.14 18.92 11.68
CA SER A 307 19.55 18.68 11.39
C SER A 307 20.38 18.54 12.68
N LEU A 308 21.56 17.94 12.57
CA LEU A 308 22.51 17.88 13.68
C LEU A 308 22.82 19.28 14.25
N GLY A 309 22.94 20.31 13.39
CA GLY A 309 23.22 21.67 13.80
C GLY A 309 22.13 22.35 14.62
N THR A 310 20.86 21.88 14.49
CA THR A 310 19.71 22.40 15.24
C THR A 310 19.27 21.47 16.36
N THR A 311 20.00 20.38 16.60
CA THR A 311 19.67 19.42 17.66
C THR A 311 19.98 20.06 19.02
N PRO A 312 18.99 20.16 19.94
CA PRO A 312 19.18 20.74 21.25
C PRO A 312 20.09 19.85 22.12
N ARG A 313 20.72 20.45 23.14
CA ARG A 313 21.58 19.76 24.10
C ARG A 313 20.90 19.74 25.48
N PRO A 314 19.97 18.82 25.74
CA PRO A 314 19.29 18.75 27.02
C PRO A 314 20.23 18.24 28.12
N ILE A 315 19.97 18.67 29.33
CA ILE A 315 20.58 18.10 30.53
C ILE A 315 19.48 17.31 31.26
N TRP A 316 19.76 16.05 31.54
CA TRP A 316 18.83 15.22 32.32
C TRP A 316 18.89 15.66 33.79
N ASN A 317 17.84 16.32 34.29
CA ASN A 317 17.62 16.61 35.68
C ASN A 317 16.08 16.54 35.97
N PRO A 318 15.60 15.51 36.70
CA PRO A 318 14.20 15.38 37.01
C PRO A 318 13.66 16.39 38.04
N ASP A 319 14.54 17.07 38.77
CA ASP A 319 14.17 18.00 39.85
C ASP A 319 13.83 19.40 39.33
N ILE A 320 14.12 19.70 38.07
CA ILE A 320 13.80 20.97 37.43
C ILE A 320 13.03 20.79 36.14
N GLU A 321 12.15 21.73 35.83
CA GLU A 321 11.48 21.74 34.55
C GLU A 321 12.47 21.89 33.40
N GLN A 322 12.29 21.10 32.34
CA GLN A 322 13.15 21.17 31.15
C GLN A 322 12.92 22.50 30.40
N PRO A 323 13.96 23.38 30.31
CA PRO A 323 13.81 24.68 29.67
C PRO A 323 13.88 24.63 28.15
N ILE A 324 14.19 23.45 27.56
CA ILE A 324 14.36 23.27 26.13
C ILE A 324 13.02 22.96 25.49
N ASP A 325 12.65 23.74 24.48
CA ASP A 325 11.58 23.39 23.57
C ASP A 325 12.08 22.37 22.54
N PHE A 326 11.67 21.11 22.70
CA PHE A 326 12.05 20.02 21.79
C PHE A 326 11.40 20.11 20.41
N PHE A 327 10.41 20.99 20.20
CA PHE A 327 9.83 21.26 18.89
C PHE A 327 10.59 22.35 18.12
N ALA A 328 11.31 23.23 18.84
CA ALA A 328 12.17 24.23 18.22
C ALA A 328 13.27 23.55 17.37
N GLY A 329 13.55 24.01 16.22
CA GLY A 329 14.58 23.42 15.34
C GLY A 329 14.09 22.29 14.42
N TRP A 330 12.84 21.85 14.55
CA TRP A 330 12.19 21.04 13.54
C TRP A 330 11.61 21.93 12.44
N GLN A 331 11.79 21.52 11.19
CA GLN A 331 11.33 22.26 10.02
C GLN A 331 10.45 21.36 9.16
N GLU A 332 9.30 21.85 8.73
CA GLU A 332 8.46 21.11 7.78
C GLU A 332 9.10 21.14 6.39
N VAL A 333 9.27 19.97 5.78
CA VAL A 333 9.71 19.84 4.41
C VAL A 333 8.61 20.37 3.50
N PRO A 334 8.87 21.42 2.68
CA PRO A 334 7.85 22.04 1.85
C PRO A 334 7.34 21.11 0.76
N ASP A 335 6.16 21.40 0.24
CA ASP A 335 5.65 20.75 -0.95
C ASP A 335 6.41 21.26 -2.18
N THR A 336 7.11 20.37 -2.87
CA THR A 336 7.86 20.69 -4.09
C THR A 336 7.08 20.33 -5.35
N THR A 337 6.00 19.57 -5.21
CA THR A 337 5.12 19.14 -6.31
C THR A 337 3.68 19.11 -5.83
N THR A 338 2.74 19.15 -6.77
CA THR A 338 1.34 18.82 -6.45
C THR A 338 1.24 17.36 -6.05
N TYR A 339 0.72 17.12 -4.85
CA TYR A 339 0.49 15.77 -4.39
C TYR A 339 -0.85 15.24 -4.89
N ASP A 340 -0.82 14.02 -5.33
CA ASP A 340 -1.98 13.31 -5.81
C ASP A 340 -2.27 12.07 -4.95
N ASN A 341 -3.35 11.36 -5.24
CA ASN A 341 -3.69 10.14 -4.56
C ASN A 341 -2.60 9.07 -4.79
N ALA A 342 -2.16 8.43 -3.71
CA ALA A 342 -1.06 7.48 -3.73
C ALA A 342 -1.33 6.27 -4.67
N PHE A 343 -2.57 5.77 -4.71
CA PHE A 343 -2.95 4.70 -5.63
C PHE A 343 -2.91 5.16 -7.08
N LYS A 344 -3.37 6.41 -7.36
CA LYS A 344 -3.33 6.98 -8.70
C LYS A 344 -1.90 7.08 -9.21
N ILE A 345 -0.97 7.59 -8.40
CA ILE A 345 0.44 7.72 -8.79
C ILE A 345 1.01 6.34 -9.13
N GLN A 346 0.78 5.33 -8.29
CA GLN A 346 1.28 3.99 -8.57
C GLN A 346 0.63 3.36 -9.82
N TRP A 347 -0.66 3.64 -10.08
CA TRP A 347 -1.30 3.25 -11.32
C TRP A 347 -0.64 3.90 -12.54
N GLU A 348 -0.31 5.17 -12.46
CA GLU A 348 0.40 5.87 -13.55
C GLU A 348 1.76 5.25 -13.83
N GLU A 349 2.51 4.90 -12.79
CA GLU A 349 3.81 4.21 -12.94
C GLU A 349 3.64 2.80 -13.52
N PHE A 350 2.63 2.04 -13.09
CA PHE A 350 2.36 0.72 -13.64
C PHE A 350 1.96 0.78 -15.13
N LEU A 351 1.10 1.73 -15.51
CA LEU A 351 0.70 1.90 -16.91
C LEU A 351 1.87 2.36 -17.79
N LYS A 352 2.76 3.21 -17.29
CA LYS A 352 4.03 3.54 -17.97
C LYS A 352 4.91 2.30 -18.13
N HIS A 353 5.02 1.47 -17.10
CA HIS A 353 5.74 0.21 -17.19
C HIS A 353 5.16 -0.69 -18.28
N VAL A 354 3.84 -0.83 -18.34
CA VAL A 354 3.20 -1.68 -19.36
C VAL A 354 3.43 -1.17 -20.78
N VAL A 355 3.34 0.14 -20.99
CA VAL A 355 3.40 0.74 -22.35
C VAL A 355 4.82 1.06 -22.81
N LEU A 356 5.72 1.44 -21.89
CA LEU A 356 7.03 2.02 -22.20
C LEU A 356 8.22 1.20 -21.66
N ASP A 357 7.98 0.06 -21.01
CA ASP A 357 9.03 -0.73 -20.34
C ASP A 357 9.82 0.05 -19.26
N THR A 358 9.22 1.08 -18.67
CA THR A 358 9.87 1.79 -17.56
C THR A 358 10.06 0.85 -16.36
N PRO A 359 11.12 1.02 -15.55
CA PRO A 359 11.32 0.18 -14.36
C PRO A 359 10.13 0.23 -13.39
N PHE A 360 9.68 -0.94 -12.94
CA PHE A 360 8.62 -1.08 -11.94
C PHE A 360 9.00 -2.18 -10.93
N PRO A 361 9.65 -1.83 -9.83
CA PRO A 361 10.20 -2.81 -8.89
C PRO A 361 9.14 -3.46 -7.98
N TYR A 362 7.89 -3.04 -8.03
CA TYR A 362 6.80 -3.47 -7.15
C TYR A 362 6.08 -4.70 -7.71
N THR A 363 6.83 -5.76 -7.98
CA THR A 363 6.34 -7.00 -8.63
C THR A 363 5.54 -7.90 -7.67
N LEU A 364 4.92 -8.97 -8.21
CA LEU A 364 4.27 -9.98 -7.36
C LEU A 364 5.27 -10.68 -6.42
N ARG A 365 6.55 -10.75 -6.78
CA ARG A 365 7.61 -11.27 -5.88
C ARG A 365 7.78 -10.37 -4.66
N GLU A 366 7.74 -9.05 -4.83
CA GLU A 366 7.70 -8.12 -3.69
C GLU A 366 6.40 -8.27 -2.87
N GLY A 367 5.29 -8.57 -3.53
CA GLY A 367 4.04 -8.93 -2.84
C GLY A 367 4.16 -10.20 -2.02
N ALA A 368 4.87 -11.22 -2.51
CA ALA A 368 5.14 -12.46 -1.79
C ALA A 368 5.99 -12.23 -0.53
N LYS A 369 6.98 -11.33 -0.58
CA LYS A 369 7.75 -10.91 0.63
C LYS A 369 6.84 -10.29 1.70
N GLY A 370 5.82 -9.55 1.28
CA GLY A 370 4.82 -9.00 2.21
C GLY A 370 4.00 -10.08 2.91
N VAL A 371 3.57 -11.10 2.18
CA VAL A 371 2.87 -12.27 2.74
C VAL A 371 3.79 -13.04 3.68
N GLN A 372 5.03 -13.29 3.28
CA GLN A 372 6.05 -13.95 4.10
C GLN A 372 6.26 -13.23 5.44
N LEU A 373 6.41 -11.92 5.43
CA LEU A 373 6.64 -11.16 6.66
C LEU A 373 5.43 -11.26 7.60
N ALA A 374 4.21 -11.26 7.07
CA ALA A 374 2.99 -11.43 7.85
C ALA A 374 2.90 -12.84 8.48
N GLU A 375 3.20 -13.90 7.72
CA GLU A 375 3.26 -15.28 8.24
C GLU A 375 4.32 -15.44 9.33
N LEU A 376 5.54 -14.94 9.08
CA LEU A 376 6.62 -14.94 10.07
C LEU A 376 6.25 -14.12 11.32
N GLY A 377 5.51 -13.03 11.18
CA GLY A 377 4.99 -12.26 12.30
C GLY A 377 4.03 -13.06 13.15
N LEU A 378 3.08 -13.79 12.56
CA LEU A 378 2.17 -14.70 13.27
C LEU A 378 2.93 -15.85 13.93
N GLN A 379 3.92 -16.42 13.25
CA GLN A 379 4.76 -17.50 13.80
C GLN A 379 5.61 -16.99 14.97
N SER A 380 6.25 -15.83 14.85
CA SER A 380 7.03 -15.21 15.92
C SER A 380 6.18 -14.99 17.18
N TRP A 381 4.95 -14.53 17.01
CA TRP A 381 3.99 -14.37 18.11
C TRP A 381 3.64 -15.72 18.77
N ALA A 382 3.33 -16.72 17.95
CA ALA A 382 2.97 -18.05 18.45
C ALA A 382 4.13 -18.73 19.20
N GLU A 383 5.36 -18.63 18.67
CA GLU A 383 6.56 -19.27 19.21
C GLU A 383 7.31 -18.41 20.25
N ARG A 384 6.93 -17.12 20.38
CA ARG A 384 7.55 -16.14 21.30
C ARG A 384 9.06 -15.99 21.12
N ARG A 385 9.52 -15.92 19.88
CA ARG A 385 10.94 -15.79 19.54
C ARG A 385 11.17 -14.94 18.29
N TRP A 386 12.40 -14.49 18.11
CA TRP A 386 12.89 -13.94 16.87
C TRP A 386 12.91 -15.00 15.77
N LEU A 387 12.60 -14.58 14.55
CA LEU A 387 12.68 -15.41 13.35
C LEU A 387 13.51 -14.68 12.29
N ASP A 388 14.35 -15.44 11.58
CA ASP A 388 15.02 -14.95 10.38
C ASP A 388 14.01 -14.82 9.24
N VAL A 389 14.28 -13.89 8.33
CA VAL A 389 13.49 -13.69 7.11
C VAL A 389 14.31 -14.24 5.94
N PRO A 390 14.07 -15.48 5.52
CA PRO A 390 14.81 -16.08 4.41
C PRO A 390 14.46 -15.40 3.09
N GLU A 391 15.42 -15.39 2.16
CA GLU A 391 15.13 -14.99 0.78
C GLU A 391 14.09 -15.91 0.13
N LEU A 392 13.26 -15.36 -0.75
CA LEU A 392 12.31 -16.12 -1.55
C LEU A 392 12.97 -16.53 -2.86
N GLU A 393 13.32 -17.81 -2.96
CA GLU A 393 13.93 -18.44 -4.16
C GLU A 393 12.89 -18.78 -5.24
#